data_437029a93cd4b80e5b6440e712d857b0
#
_entry.id   437029a93cd4b80e5b6440e712d857b0
#
_cell.length_a   1.000
_cell.length_b   1.000
_cell.length_c   1.000
_cell.angle_alpha   90.00
_cell.angle_beta   90.00
_cell.angle_gamma   90.00
#
_symmetry.space_group_name_H-M   'P 1'
#
loop_
_entity.id
_entity.type
_entity.pdbx_description
1 polymer ?
#
loop_
_entity_poly.entity_id
_entity_poly.type
_entity_poly.pdbx_seq_one_letter_code
_entity_poly.pdbx_strand_id
1 'polypeptide(L)'
;LIRLLQSLGEDALSLEEAMALTEAVSDFIDADADKRMNGAEADDYRYADFPYLPANRSLASVSELRAVKGMTSEVYEALRPWVTVWPETGAKINILTAPLPVLRSLNADDQWEPLPLIESERLMTMRSEGEITSVEDFLSDPTFEGQSVTDLQTLLGVRSNWFLLDASVDLVMRERHLFSVLTRKGGDVVSAVFRSESEL
;
A
#
# COMPACT_ATOMS: atom_id res chain seq x y z
N LEU A 1 -6.49 2.69 -0.86
CA LEU A 1 -6.52 1.25 -0.61
C LEU A 1 -7.55 0.55 -1.49
N ILE A 2 -8.80 1.08 -1.63
CA ILE A 2 -9.90 0.48 -2.42
C ILE A 2 -9.42 0.04 -3.82
N ARG A 3 -8.80 0.95 -4.60
CA ARG A 3 -8.31 0.63 -5.95
C ARG A 3 -7.19 -0.41 -5.97
N LEU A 4 -6.33 -0.41 -4.94
CA LEU A 4 -5.27 -1.40 -4.83
C LEU A 4 -5.84 -2.80 -4.61
N LEU A 5 -6.82 -2.95 -3.72
CA LEU A 5 -7.51 -4.22 -3.47
C LEU A 5 -8.19 -4.79 -4.73
N GLN A 6 -8.71 -3.91 -5.59
CA GLN A 6 -9.27 -4.29 -6.90
C GLN A 6 -8.20 -4.61 -7.96
N SER A 7 -6.91 -4.39 -7.66
CA SER A 7 -5.80 -4.58 -8.59
C SER A 7 -4.92 -5.80 -8.27
N LEU A 8 -5.34 -6.68 -7.36
CA LEU A 8 -4.55 -7.81 -6.85
C LEU A 8 -4.57 -9.06 -7.76
N GLY A 9 -4.86 -8.91 -9.04
CA GLY A 9 -4.85 -10.04 -9.98
C GLY A 9 -5.97 -11.03 -9.73
N GLU A 10 -5.64 -12.30 -9.50
CA GLU A 10 -6.63 -13.36 -9.25
C GLU A 10 -7.35 -13.21 -7.91
N ASP A 11 -6.71 -12.53 -6.94
CA ASP A 11 -7.25 -12.26 -5.61
C ASP A 11 -7.89 -10.85 -5.52
N ALA A 12 -8.16 -10.20 -6.65
CA ALA A 12 -8.77 -8.89 -6.70
C ALA A 12 -10.19 -8.92 -6.13
N LEU A 13 -10.46 -8.00 -5.22
CA LEU A 13 -11.77 -7.84 -4.63
C LEU A 13 -12.72 -7.04 -5.55
N SER A 14 -14.01 -7.30 -5.45
CA SER A 14 -15.04 -6.40 -6.00
C SER A 14 -14.96 -5.03 -5.32
N LEU A 15 -15.55 -4.01 -5.94
CA LEU A 15 -15.63 -2.66 -5.34
C LEU A 15 -16.26 -2.69 -3.95
N GLU A 16 -17.36 -3.43 -3.77
CA GLU A 16 -18.07 -3.53 -2.49
C GLU A 16 -17.20 -4.17 -1.40
N GLU A 17 -16.52 -5.28 -1.70
CA GLU A 17 -15.60 -5.95 -0.77
C GLU A 17 -14.39 -5.08 -0.45
N ALA A 18 -13.82 -4.40 -1.46
CA ALA A 18 -12.69 -3.49 -1.28
C ALA A 18 -13.06 -2.27 -0.42
N MET A 19 -14.27 -1.73 -0.57
CA MET A 19 -14.79 -0.66 0.29
C MET A 19 -14.95 -1.17 1.73
N ALA A 20 -15.62 -2.30 1.92
CA ALA A 20 -15.85 -2.86 3.24
C ALA A 20 -14.54 -3.15 3.98
N LEU A 21 -13.56 -3.77 3.31
CA LEU A 21 -12.25 -4.04 3.90
C LEU A 21 -11.48 -2.74 4.20
N THR A 22 -11.57 -1.73 3.32
CA THR A 22 -10.92 -0.44 3.57
C THR A 22 -11.52 0.28 4.77
N GLU A 23 -12.84 0.24 4.95
CA GLU A 23 -13.52 0.80 6.12
C GLU A 23 -13.12 0.05 7.41
N ALA A 24 -13.04 -1.28 7.36
CA ALA A 24 -12.58 -2.08 8.49
C ALA A 24 -11.10 -1.82 8.85
N VAL A 25 -10.23 -1.59 7.86
CA VAL A 25 -8.84 -1.15 8.12
C VAL A 25 -8.82 0.23 8.76
N SER A 26 -9.65 1.15 8.30
CA SER A 26 -9.71 2.51 8.84
C SER A 26 -10.14 2.51 10.31
N ASP A 27 -11.23 1.80 10.66
CA ASP A 27 -11.70 1.67 12.05
C ASP A 27 -10.68 0.92 12.94
N PHE A 28 -9.94 -0.04 12.36
CA PHE A 28 -8.93 -0.78 13.11
C PHE A 28 -7.75 0.09 13.57
N ILE A 29 -7.42 1.16 12.81
CA ILE A 29 -6.25 2.01 13.05
C ILE A 29 -6.57 3.39 13.61
N ASP A 30 -7.80 3.89 13.48
CA ASP A 30 -8.14 5.21 14.03
C ASP A 30 -8.35 5.13 15.56
N ALA A 31 -8.42 6.30 16.18
CA ALA A 31 -8.42 6.38 17.65
C ALA A 31 -9.82 6.55 18.24
N ASP A 32 -10.84 6.69 17.40
CA ASP A 32 -12.20 6.83 17.87
C ASP A 32 -12.92 5.46 17.95
N ALA A 33 -14.23 5.45 18.15
CA ALA A 33 -15.05 4.24 18.21
C ALA A 33 -16.29 4.37 17.31
N ASP A 34 -16.21 5.29 16.33
CA ASP A 34 -17.29 5.59 15.42
C ASP A 34 -17.24 4.66 14.21
N LYS A 35 -17.94 3.55 14.31
CA LYS A 35 -17.97 2.52 13.28
C LYS A 35 -18.49 3.04 11.95
N ARG A 36 -17.68 2.89 10.87
CA ARG A 36 -18.10 3.12 9.49
C ARG A 36 -19.15 2.11 9.06
N MET A 37 -19.86 2.39 7.97
CA MET A 37 -20.99 1.58 7.52
C MET A 37 -20.67 0.09 7.42
N ASN A 38 -19.55 -0.25 6.80
CA ASN A 38 -19.08 -1.63 6.64
C ASN A 38 -17.83 -1.94 7.49
N GLY A 39 -17.44 -1.03 8.36
CA GLY A 39 -16.27 -1.13 9.20
C GLY A 39 -16.42 -2.08 10.38
N ALA A 40 -15.47 -2.05 11.32
CA ALA A 40 -15.46 -2.90 12.48
C ALA A 40 -14.77 -2.24 13.67
N GLU A 41 -15.47 -2.18 14.78
CA GLU A 41 -15.02 -1.60 16.04
C GLU A 41 -14.91 -2.64 17.16
N ALA A 42 -14.53 -2.21 18.35
CA ALA A 42 -14.23 -3.06 19.50
C ALA A 42 -15.26 -4.17 19.75
N ASP A 43 -16.55 -3.92 19.52
CA ASP A 43 -17.59 -4.92 19.74
C ASP A 43 -17.54 -6.04 18.69
N ASP A 44 -17.17 -5.72 17.44
CA ASP A 44 -17.02 -6.74 16.39
C ASP A 44 -15.87 -7.70 16.69
N TYR A 45 -14.78 -7.23 17.26
CA TYR A 45 -13.60 -8.02 17.59
C TYR A 45 -13.76 -8.75 18.94
N ARG A 46 -14.50 -8.18 19.90
CA ARG A 46 -14.74 -8.76 21.22
C ARG A 46 -15.58 -10.03 21.18
N TYR A 47 -16.47 -10.15 20.19
CA TYR A 47 -17.35 -11.31 20.01
C TYR A 47 -16.84 -12.31 18.96
N ALA A 48 -15.60 -12.17 18.48
CA ALA A 48 -14.95 -13.16 17.62
C ALA A 48 -14.63 -14.44 18.40
N ASP A 49 -14.37 -15.54 17.69
CA ASP A 49 -13.99 -16.84 18.28
C ASP A 49 -12.75 -16.71 19.21
N PHE A 50 -11.83 -15.84 18.85
CA PHE A 50 -10.68 -15.43 19.67
C PHE A 50 -10.79 -13.94 19.93
N PRO A 51 -11.35 -13.52 21.07
CA PRO A 51 -11.60 -12.12 21.36
C PRO A 51 -10.32 -11.29 21.47
N TYR A 52 -10.29 -10.14 20.81
CA TYR A 52 -9.24 -9.13 20.89
C TYR A 52 -9.83 -7.73 20.70
N LEU A 53 -9.01 -6.72 20.69
CA LEU A 53 -9.40 -5.32 20.43
C LEU A 53 -8.71 -4.81 19.18
N PRO A 54 -9.33 -3.87 18.44
CA PRO A 54 -8.64 -3.18 17.33
C PRO A 54 -7.40 -2.44 17.86
N ALA A 55 -6.47 -2.14 16.96
CA ALA A 55 -5.23 -1.50 17.35
C ALA A 55 -5.43 -0.07 17.86
N ASN A 56 -6.40 0.66 17.33
CA ASN A 56 -6.71 2.07 17.59
C ASN A 56 -5.46 2.96 17.57
N ARG A 57 -4.54 2.65 16.67
CA ARG A 57 -3.28 3.33 16.39
C ARG A 57 -2.75 2.92 15.03
N SER A 58 -1.80 3.68 14.50
CA SER A 58 -1.03 3.27 13.32
C SER A 58 -0.41 1.88 13.51
N LEU A 59 -0.41 1.08 12.45
CA LEU A 59 0.17 -0.26 12.46
C LEU A 59 1.69 -0.19 12.62
N ALA A 60 2.23 -1.08 13.45
CA ALA A 60 3.68 -1.23 13.63
C ALA A 60 4.30 -2.21 12.60
N SER A 61 3.48 -3.11 12.05
CA SER A 61 3.86 -4.09 11.03
C SER A 61 2.71 -4.31 10.06
N VAL A 62 3.03 -4.59 8.80
CA VAL A 62 2.04 -5.00 7.80
C VAL A 62 1.29 -6.26 8.23
N SER A 63 1.92 -7.13 9.01
CA SER A 63 1.32 -8.37 9.52
C SER A 63 0.09 -8.14 10.43
N GLU A 64 -0.04 -6.96 11.04
CA GLU A 64 -1.22 -6.62 11.84
C GLU A 64 -2.51 -6.52 11.00
N LEU A 65 -2.40 -6.32 9.67
CA LEU A 65 -3.55 -6.38 8.75
C LEU A 65 -4.30 -7.71 8.82
N ARG A 66 -3.61 -8.80 9.20
CA ARG A 66 -4.25 -10.13 9.39
C ARG A 66 -5.29 -10.14 10.51
N ALA A 67 -5.23 -9.17 11.42
CA ALA A 67 -6.20 -9.03 12.50
C ALA A 67 -7.40 -8.16 12.11
N VAL A 68 -7.41 -7.56 10.92
CA VAL A 68 -8.53 -6.75 10.46
C VAL A 68 -9.69 -7.65 10.04
N LYS A 69 -10.88 -7.33 10.47
CA LYS A 69 -12.11 -8.05 10.08
C LYS A 69 -12.28 -8.06 8.56
N GLY A 70 -12.50 -9.24 8.00
CA GLY A 70 -12.65 -9.43 6.55
C GLY A 70 -11.34 -9.64 5.79
N MET A 71 -10.17 -9.49 6.44
CA MET A 71 -8.90 -9.83 5.83
C MET A 71 -8.72 -11.35 5.79
N THR A 72 -8.79 -11.94 4.61
CA THR A 72 -8.47 -13.36 4.42
C THR A 72 -6.97 -13.57 4.21
N SER A 73 -6.50 -14.81 4.37
CA SER A 73 -5.08 -15.12 4.13
C SER A 73 -4.68 -14.85 2.69
N GLU A 74 -5.55 -15.15 1.74
CA GLU A 74 -5.32 -14.96 0.30
C GLU A 74 -5.18 -13.47 -0.02
N VAL A 75 -6.12 -12.65 0.43
CA VAL A 75 -6.08 -11.18 0.23
C VAL A 75 -4.86 -10.58 0.92
N TYR A 76 -4.53 -11.03 2.14
CA TYR A 76 -3.34 -10.55 2.85
C TYR A 76 -2.06 -10.86 2.07
N GLU A 77 -1.85 -12.10 1.63
CA GLU A 77 -0.63 -12.49 0.90
C GLU A 77 -0.53 -11.77 -0.47
N ALA A 78 -1.66 -11.53 -1.15
CA ALA A 78 -1.71 -10.76 -2.38
C ALA A 78 -1.43 -9.25 -2.16
N LEU A 79 -1.90 -8.69 -1.04
CA LEU A 79 -1.75 -7.27 -0.71
C LEU A 79 -0.36 -6.92 -0.13
N ARG A 80 0.20 -7.81 0.71
CA ARG A 80 1.42 -7.59 1.48
C ARG A 80 2.58 -7.00 0.69
N PRO A 81 2.90 -7.43 -0.56
CA PRO A 81 4.02 -6.88 -1.31
C PRO A 81 3.86 -5.41 -1.70
N TRP A 82 2.66 -4.85 -1.63
CA TRP A 82 2.30 -3.54 -2.18
C TRP A 82 2.03 -2.48 -1.13
N VAL A 83 2.07 -2.83 0.15
CA VAL A 83 1.79 -1.93 1.27
C VAL A 83 2.96 -1.88 2.25
N THR A 84 3.04 -0.80 3.00
CA THR A 84 4.07 -0.62 4.04
C THR A 84 3.50 0.24 5.17
N VAL A 85 4.05 0.07 6.36
CA VAL A 85 3.78 0.94 7.51
C VAL A 85 4.82 2.05 7.65
N TRP A 86 5.82 2.09 6.76
CA TRP A 86 6.90 3.08 6.78
C TRP A 86 6.91 4.00 5.56
N PRO A 87 7.08 5.31 5.77
CA PRO A 87 6.89 6.03 7.05
C PRO A 87 5.43 6.07 7.45
N GLU A 88 5.15 6.34 8.71
CA GLU A 88 3.78 6.46 9.22
C GLU A 88 2.97 7.53 8.46
N THR A 89 3.62 8.63 8.09
CA THR A 89 3.00 9.72 7.31
C THR A 89 3.98 10.34 6.31
N GLY A 90 3.43 11.03 5.30
CA GLY A 90 4.19 11.89 4.39
C GLY A 90 5.01 11.16 3.31
N ALA A 91 4.80 9.86 3.11
CA ALA A 91 5.39 9.17 1.98
C ALA A 91 4.75 9.59 0.66
N LYS A 92 5.59 9.69 -0.39
CA LYS A 92 5.13 9.84 -1.77
C LYS A 92 5.37 8.55 -2.53
N ILE A 93 4.41 8.19 -3.37
CA ILE A 93 4.53 7.04 -4.28
C ILE A 93 5.45 7.46 -5.43
N ASN A 94 6.55 6.73 -5.59
CA ASN A 94 7.48 6.98 -6.69
C ASN A 94 6.93 6.36 -7.97
N ILE A 95 6.39 7.19 -8.86
CA ILE A 95 5.79 6.75 -10.13
C ILE A 95 6.80 6.08 -11.07
N LEU A 96 8.10 6.39 -10.93
CA LEU A 96 9.14 5.81 -11.79
C LEU A 96 9.46 4.36 -11.42
N THR A 97 9.08 3.91 -10.21
CA THR A 97 9.36 2.54 -9.73
C THR A 97 8.14 1.80 -9.22
N ALA A 98 6.98 2.45 -9.16
CA ALA A 98 5.73 1.84 -8.70
C ALA A 98 5.42 0.57 -9.53
N PRO A 99 5.18 -0.59 -8.89
CA PRO A 99 4.77 -1.80 -9.59
C PRO A 99 3.34 -1.68 -10.13
N LEU A 100 2.98 -2.58 -11.04
CA LEU A 100 1.72 -2.50 -11.77
C LEU A 100 0.47 -2.39 -10.86
N PRO A 101 0.28 -3.19 -9.79
CA PRO A 101 -0.89 -3.04 -8.92
C PRO A 101 -0.96 -1.68 -8.24
N VAL A 102 0.19 -1.14 -7.80
CA VAL A 102 0.27 0.19 -7.20
C VAL A 102 -0.02 1.26 -8.26
N LEU A 103 0.53 1.15 -9.47
CA LEU A 103 0.26 2.09 -10.56
C LEU A 103 -1.22 2.13 -10.91
N ARG A 104 -1.87 0.97 -11.00
CA ARG A 104 -3.31 0.87 -11.24
C ARG A 104 -4.16 1.54 -10.16
N SER A 105 -3.68 1.59 -8.93
CA SER A 105 -4.37 2.28 -7.84
C SER A 105 -4.31 3.81 -7.94
N LEU A 106 -3.46 4.36 -8.81
CA LEU A 106 -3.27 5.81 -9.01
C LEU A 106 -4.28 6.38 -10.01
N ASN A 107 -5.54 6.14 -9.79
CA ASN A 107 -6.64 6.73 -10.56
C ASN A 107 -7.30 7.87 -9.78
N ALA A 108 -7.87 8.84 -10.47
CA ALA A 108 -8.52 10.02 -9.88
C ALA A 108 -10.02 10.09 -10.23
N ASP A 109 -10.60 9.00 -10.71
CA ASP A 109 -12.03 8.92 -10.98
C ASP A 109 -12.89 8.97 -9.70
N ASP A 110 -14.16 9.32 -9.85
CA ASP A 110 -15.11 9.37 -8.73
C ASP A 110 -15.76 8.01 -8.41
N GLN A 111 -15.45 6.97 -9.20
CA GLN A 111 -16.07 5.64 -9.07
C GLN A 111 -15.22 4.64 -8.32
N TRP A 112 -14.04 5.07 -7.85
CA TRP A 112 -13.09 4.24 -7.12
C TRP A 112 -12.55 3.04 -7.92
N GLU A 113 -12.64 3.08 -9.25
CA GLU A 113 -12.10 2.04 -10.10
C GLU A 113 -10.57 2.20 -10.28
N PRO A 114 -9.81 1.10 -10.35
CA PRO A 114 -8.40 1.16 -10.71
C PRO A 114 -8.23 1.56 -12.18
N LEU A 115 -7.07 2.09 -12.54
CA LEU A 115 -6.74 2.31 -13.95
C LEU A 115 -6.88 1.00 -14.74
N PRO A 116 -7.41 1.06 -15.98
CA PRO A 116 -7.47 -0.10 -16.86
C PRO A 116 -6.09 -0.73 -17.05
N LEU A 117 -6.03 -2.06 -17.12
CA LEU A 117 -4.76 -2.79 -17.25
C LEU A 117 -3.94 -2.31 -18.43
N ILE A 118 -4.56 -2.19 -19.60
CA ILE A 118 -3.90 -1.77 -20.86
C ILE A 118 -3.27 -0.39 -20.72
N GLU A 119 -3.99 0.57 -20.12
CA GLU A 119 -3.48 1.93 -19.91
C GLU A 119 -2.29 1.92 -18.92
N SER A 120 -2.38 1.13 -17.87
CA SER A 120 -1.31 1.02 -16.88
C SER A 120 -0.06 0.38 -17.45
N GLU A 121 -0.19 -0.65 -18.30
CA GLU A 121 0.93 -1.27 -19.01
C GLU A 121 1.56 -0.31 -20.01
N ARG A 122 0.75 0.51 -20.69
CA ARG A 122 1.23 1.58 -21.56
C ARG A 122 2.05 2.61 -20.78
N LEU A 123 1.54 3.10 -19.65
CA LEU A 123 2.26 4.02 -18.76
C LEU A 123 3.58 3.43 -18.25
N MET A 124 3.62 2.12 -17.94
CA MET A 124 4.87 1.44 -17.58
C MET A 124 5.87 1.41 -18.75
N THR A 125 5.41 1.20 -19.97
CA THR A 125 6.25 1.22 -21.17
C THR A 125 6.83 2.61 -21.40
N MET A 126 6.01 3.64 -21.43
CA MET A 126 6.43 5.05 -21.58
C MET A 126 7.46 5.44 -20.49
N ARG A 127 7.25 5.00 -19.25
CA ARG A 127 8.21 5.18 -18.15
C ARG A 127 9.55 4.51 -18.45
N SER A 128 9.55 3.28 -18.97
CA SER A 128 10.78 2.52 -19.28
C SER A 128 11.54 3.12 -20.47
N GLU A 129 10.86 3.79 -21.37
CA GLU A 129 11.41 4.50 -22.53
C GLU A 129 11.87 5.92 -22.18
N GLY A 130 11.61 6.39 -20.96
CA GLY A 130 12.01 7.70 -20.47
C GLY A 130 11.11 8.85 -20.93
N GLU A 131 9.92 8.55 -21.39
CA GLU A 131 8.92 9.56 -21.78
C GLU A 131 8.21 10.17 -20.55
N ILE A 132 8.13 9.41 -19.44
CA ILE A 132 7.64 9.90 -18.15
C ILE A 132 8.84 10.09 -17.22
N THR A 133 9.15 11.33 -16.89
CA THR A 133 10.29 11.72 -16.03
C THR A 133 9.87 12.56 -14.83
N SER A 134 8.68 13.13 -14.87
CA SER A 134 8.10 13.97 -13.83
C SER A 134 6.66 13.56 -13.47
N VAL A 135 6.17 14.09 -12.36
CA VAL A 135 4.75 13.90 -11.97
C VAL A 135 3.84 14.60 -12.97
N GLU A 136 4.26 15.74 -13.52
CA GLU A 136 3.54 16.45 -14.56
C GLU A 136 3.40 15.62 -15.84
N ASP A 137 4.49 15.00 -16.32
CA ASP A 137 4.43 14.11 -17.50
C ASP A 137 3.42 12.98 -17.28
N PHE A 138 3.45 12.36 -16.08
CA PHE A 138 2.55 11.27 -15.73
C PHE A 138 1.09 11.72 -15.72
N LEU A 139 0.77 12.84 -15.07
CA LEU A 139 -0.60 13.33 -14.92
C LEU A 139 -1.15 14.05 -16.16
N SER A 140 -0.30 14.41 -17.11
CA SER A 140 -0.72 14.98 -18.40
C SER A 140 -1.11 13.92 -19.44
N ASP A 141 -0.94 12.65 -19.10
CA ASP A 141 -1.33 11.54 -19.96
C ASP A 141 -2.85 11.53 -20.21
N PRO A 142 -3.32 11.19 -21.43
CA PRO A 142 -4.75 11.13 -21.75
C PRO A 142 -5.59 10.24 -20.83
N THR A 143 -4.97 9.28 -20.15
CA THR A 143 -5.65 8.43 -19.14
C THR A 143 -6.30 9.25 -18.02
N PHE A 144 -5.76 10.43 -17.71
CA PHE A 144 -6.27 11.33 -16.66
C PHE A 144 -7.10 12.48 -17.19
N GLU A 145 -7.40 12.51 -18.49
CA GLU A 145 -8.16 13.60 -19.09
C GLU A 145 -9.56 13.70 -18.49
N GLY A 146 -9.94 14.90 -18.07
CA GLY A 146 -11.22 15.17 -17.44
C GLY A 146 -11.33 14.79 -15.96
N GLN A 147 -10.28 14.26 -15.36
CA GLN A 147 -10.25 13.91 -13.94
C GLN A 147 -9.65 15.03 -13.08
N SER A 148 -10.04 15.10 -11.80
CA SER A 148 -9.45 16.02 -10.82
C SER A 148 -8.21 15.38 -10.19
N VAL A 149 -7.04 15.70 -10.70
CA VAL A 149 -5.76 15.08 -10.29
C VAL A 149 -5.06 15.81 -9.12
N THR A 150 -5.65 16.86 -8.56
CA THR A 150 -5.01 17.70 -7.53
C THR A 150 -4.59 16.90 -6.30
N ASP A 151 -5.47 16.06 -5.78
CA ASP A 151 -5.19 15.24 -4.59
C ASP A 151 -4.16 14.16 -4.93
N LEU A 152 -4.28 13.54 -6.10
CA LEU A 152 -3.33 12.55 -6.58
C LEU A 152 -1.92 13.14 -6.69
N GLN A 153 -1.78 14.36 -7.24
CA GLN A 153 -0.50 15.05 -7.36
C GLN A 153 0.24 15.20 -6.02
N THR A 154 -0.50 15.39 -4.92
CA THR A 154 0.12 15.52 -3.58
C THR A 154 0.76 14.21 -3.10
N LEU A 155 0.25 13.06 -3.56
CA LEU A 155 0.71 11.72 -3.18
C LEU A 155 1.87 11.21 -4.03
N LEU A 156 2.14 11.85 -5.18
CA LEU A 156 3.12 11.36 -6.15
C LEU A 156 4.48 12.03 -6.01
N GLY A 157 5.49 11.31 -6.45
CA GLY A 157 6.87 11.78 -6.55
C GLY A 157 7.69 10.94 -7.53
N VAL A 158 8.92 11.37 -7.81
CA VAL A 158 9.86 10.69 -8.71
C VAL A 158 11.08 10.13 -7.97
N ARG A 159 11.06 10.13 -6.65
CA ARG A 159 12.16 9.63 -5.80
C ARG A 159 11.60 8.89 -4.59
N SER A 160 12.28 7.80 -4.22
CA SER A 160 12.03 7.09 -2.96
C SER A 160 13.02 7.56 -1.91
N ASN A 161 12.52 7.82 -0.71
CA ASN A 161 13.34 8.16 0.46
C ASN A 161 13.33 7.06 1.53
N TRP A 162 12.52 6.02 1.31
CA TRP A 162 12.39 4.88 2.19
C TRP A 162 12.60 3.60 1.40
N PHE A 163 13.31 2.65 1.99
CA PHE A 163 13.69 1.41 1.36
C PHE A 163 13.61 0.28 2.38
N LEU A 164 13.19 -0.89 1.95
CA LEU A 164 13.34 -2.13 2.68
C LEU A 164 14.56 -2.87 2.13
N LEU A 165 15.53 -3.16 2.98
CA LEU A 165 16.65 -4.04 2.68
C LEU A 165 16.33 -5.41 3.29
N ASP A 166 16.26 -6.45 2.47
CA ASP A 166 16.29 -7.84 2.88
C ASP A 166 17.70 -8.38 2.58
N ALA A 167 18.44 -8.66 3.62
CA ALA A 167 19.77 -9.27 3.53
C ALA A 167 19.67 -10.71 4.03
N SER A 168 19.94 -11.68 3.14
CA SER A 168 19.93 -13.09 3.47
C SER A 168 21.34 -13.70 3.46
N VAL A 169 21.56 -14.70 4.30
CA VAL A 169 22.77 -15.51 4.33
C VAL A 169 22.42 -16.99 4.49
N ASP A 170 22.97 -17.81 3.59
CA ASP A 170 22.87 -19.26 3.67
C ASP A 170 23.97 -19.84 4.57
N LEU A 171 23.56 -20.49 5.64
CA LEU A 171 24.42 -21.22 6.56
C LEU A 171 24.14 -22.72 6.44
N VAL A 172 24.93 -23.47 5.76
CA VAL A 172 24.92 -24.92 5.51
C VAL A 172 23.55 -25.65 5.64
N MET A 173 22.74 -25.36 6.66
CA MET A 173 21.42 -25.98 6.93
C MET A 173 20.36 -24.95 7.35
N ARG A 174 20.63 -23.67 7.27
CA ARG A 174 19.72 -22.60 7.69
C ARG A 174 19.94 -21.35 6.84
N GLU A 175 18.87 -20.77 6.36
CA GLU A 175 18.83 -19.42 5.86
C GLU A 175 18.52 -18.45 7.01
N ARG A 176 19.18 -17.29 7.02
CA ARG A 176 18.94 -16.21 7.95
C ARG A 176 18.70 -14.94 7.17
N HIS A 177 17.68 -14.22 7.58
CA HIS A 177 17.31 -12.91 7.02
C HIS A 177 17.53 -11.81 8.04
N LEU A 178 17.92 -10.64 7.55
CA LEU A 178 17.92 -9.40 8.30
C LEU A 178 17.20 -8.33 7.47
N PHE A 179 16.02 -7.99 7.90
CA PHE A 179 15.23 -6.90 7.31
C PHE A 179 15.64 -5.58 7.94
N SER A 180 15.86 -4.54 7.11
CA SER A 180 16.23 -3.22 7.60
C SER A 180 15.41 -2.16 6.87
N VAL A 181 14.70 -1.33 7.61
CA VAL A 181 14.07 -0.13 7.07
C VAL A 181 15.11 0.98 7.01
N LEU A 182 15.34 1.46 5.81
CA LEU A 182 16.32 2.50 5.52
C LEU A 182 15.63 3.79 5.12
N THR A 183 16.14 4.91 5.60
CA THR A 183 15.69 6.24 5.16
C THR A 183 16.85 7.05 4.59
N ARG A 184 16.57 7.82 3.54
CA ARG A 184 17.46 8.82 2.99
C ARG A 184 17.02 10.20 3.44
N LYS A 185 17.79 10.80 4.34
CA LYS A 185 17.55 12.15 4.89
C LYS A 185 18.55 13.12 4.27
N GLY A 186 18.08 13.98 3.36
CA GLY A 186 18.88 15.07 2.80
C GLY A 186 20.23 14.64 2.19
N GLY A 187 20.39 14.72 0.87
CA GLY A 187 21.59 14.26 0.16
C GLY A 187 21.65 12.74 0.01
N ASP A 188 22.86 12.16 0.01
CA ASP A 188 23.09 10.73 -0.27
C ASP A 188 23.28 9.87 0.99
N VAL A 189 22.97 10.44 2.17
CA VAL A 189 23.15 9.70 3.43
C VAL A 189 21.93 8.80 3.67
N VAL A 190 22.19 7.50 3.72
CA VAL A 190 21.19 6.48 4.05
C VAL A 190 21.48 5.97 5.47
N SER A 191 20.44 5.86 6.29
CA SER A 191 20.53 5.32 7.65
C SER A 191 19.44 4.29 7.91
N ALA A 192 19.77 3.23 8.66
CA ALA A 192 18.78 2.28 9.13
C ALA A 192 18.04 2.87 10.32
N VAL A 193 16.70 2.86 10.25
CA VAL A 193 15.80 3.34 11.32
C VAL A 193 15.19 2.18 12.11
N PHE A 194 15.11 1.01 11.49
CA PHE A 194 14.59 -0.21 12.11
C PHE A 194 15.28 -1.43 11.55
N ARG A 195 15.41 -2.51 12.36
CA ARG A 195 15.93 -3.82 11.94
C ARG A 195 15.18 -4.94 12.63
N SER A 196 14.94 -6.03 11.90
CA SER A 196 14.28 -7.23 12.40
C SER A 196 14.88 -8.48 11.74
N GLU A 197 14.91 -9.60 12.47
CA GLU A 197 15.22 -10.92 11.91
C GLU A 197 13.95 -11.63 11.40
N SER A 198 12.78 -11.07 11.68
CA SER A 198 11.50 -11.50 11.13
C SER A 198 10.98 -10.47 10.12
N GLU A 199 10.15 -10.92 9.19
CA GLU A 199 9.50 -10.08 8.20
C GLU A 199 8.72 -8.93 8.87
N LEU A 200 8.66 -7.75 8.22
CA LEU A 200 8.13 -6.50 8.78
C LEU A 200 6.68 -6.27 8.36
#